data_15702e63f07a63b9274937eca52b4898
#
_entry.id   15702e63f07a63b9274937eca52b4898
#
_cell.length_a   1.000
_cell.length_b   1.000
_cell.length_c   1.000
_cell.angle_alpha   90.00
_cell.angle_beta   90.00
_cell.angle_gamma   90.00
#
_symmetry.space_group_name_H-M   'P 1'
#
loop_
_entity.id
_entity.type
_entity.pdbx_description
1 polymer ?
#
loop_
_entity_poly.entity_id
_entity_poly.type
_entity_poly.pdbx_seq_one_letter_code
_entity_poly.pdbx_strand_id
1 'polypeptide(L)'
;MYLQPNARHIAPLKSLWQTAFGDDPAYIALFFDGTWQRSHTFADFENGQLVSALYLLDCFVVLGGKQFSGYYLYAAATLPDFRKQGRMAGLLEEAKAFAAQQGRAFIALVPGEPSLTAYYEKFGFFTAMHRYAGHLQGELCTPLSPITPQAYYEAAAALSEDRFLWTRENHAYALSCLAYNGCLPYAAENGVLLTDGKSTEELLAQTLPQCFGGSCFAPRAYPDFEKQPFGMIFAADPALKQALKQKTIYMNLALD
;
A
#
# COMPACT_ATOMS: atom_id res chain seq x y z
N MET A 1 3.84 -21.41 5.22
CA MET A 1 4.78 -21.99 4.20
C MET A 1 4.89 -21.07 3.00
N TYR A 2 6.11 -20.75 2.55
CA TYR A 2 6.30 -20.03 1.29
C TYR A 2 5.80 -20.86 0.12
N LEU A 3 4.88 -20.30 -0.66
CA LEU A 3 4.26 -20.96 -1.79
C LEU A 3 4.81 -20.40 -3.10
N GLN A 4 5.45 -21.24 -3.91
CA GLN A 4 5.78 -20.85 -5.28
C GLN A 4 4.51 -20.75 -6.12
N PRO A 5 4.31 -19.65 -6.86
CA PRO A 5 3.13 -19.46 -7.71
C PRO A 5 2.94 -20.63 -8.68
N ASN A 6 1.71 -21.18 -8.68
CA ASN A 6 1.31 -22.24 -9.58
C ASN A 6 -0.16 -22.07 -9.94
N ALA A 7 -0.54 -22.32 -11.18
CA ALA A 7 -1.91 -22.13 -11.68
C ALA A 7 -2.99 -22.84 -10.83
N ARG A 8 -2.69 -24.00 -10.25
CA ARG A 8 -3.62 -24.75 -9.37
C ARG A 8 -3.98 -24.00 -8.08
N HIS A 9 -3.16 -23.04 -7.64
CA HIS A 9 -3.38 -22.28 -6.42
C HIS A 9 -4.24 -21.05 -6.64
N ILE A 10 -4.42 -20.60 -7.90
CA ILE A 10 -5.13 -19.34 -8.20
C ILE A 10 -6.58 -19.39 -7.71
N ALA A 11 -7.31 -20.46 -8.05
CA ALA A 11 -8.73 -20.56 -7.67
C ALA A 11 -8.93 -20.60 -6.13
N PRO A 12 -8.19 -21.42 -5.35
CA PRO A 12 -8.26 -21.38 -3.89
C PRO A 12 -7.90 -20.01 -3.30
N LEU A 13 -6.86 -19.32 -3.82
CA LEU A 13 -6.44 -18.01 -3.36
C LEU A 13 -7.48 -16.93 -3.65
N LYS A 14 -8.07 -16.92 -4.85
CA LYS A 14 -9.20 -16.02 -5.21
C LYS A 14 -10.40 -16.25 -4.29
N SER A 15 -10.74 -17.51 -4.00
CA SER A 15 -11.85 -17.86 -3.09
C SER A 15 -11.60 -17.40 -1.65
N LEU A 16 -10.38 -17.59 -1.13
CA LEU A 16 -10.00 -17.08 0.19
C LEU A 16 -10.13 -15.56 0.25
N TRP A 17 -9.61 -14.86 -0.76
CA TRP A 17 -9.70 -13.40 -0.87
C TRP A 17 -11.15 -12.92 -0.85
N GLN A 18 -11.98 -13.45 -1.73
CA GLN A 18 -13.40 -13.08 -1.82
C GLN A 18 -14.15 -13.36 -0.51
N THR A 19 -13.86 -14.49 0.15
CA THR A 19 -14.46 -14.83 1.45
C THR A 19 -14.02 -13.86 2.56
N ALA A 20 -12.77 -13.41 2.54
CA ALA A 20 -12.21 -12.60 3.61
C ALA A 20 -12.57 -11.11 3.49
N PHE A 21 -12.60 -10.58 2.27
CA PHE A 21 -12.74 -9.13 1.99
C PHE A 21 -14.06 -8.78 1.29
N GLY A 22 -14.69 -9.72 0.58
CA GLY A 22 -15.94 -9.48 -0.14
C GLY A 22 -15.77 -8.74 -1.47
N ASP A 23 -14.53 -8.58 -1.95
CA ASP A 23 -14.22 -7.85 -3.16
C ASP A 23 -14.85 -8.47 -4.42
N ASP A 24 -15.11 -7.62 -5.40
CA ASP A 24 -15.62 -8.04 -6.70
C ASP A 24 -14.62 -8.95 -7.42
N PRO A 25 -15.06 -10.05 -8.07
CA PRO A 25 -14.18 -10.95 -8.81
C PRO A 25 -13.32 -10.26 -9.88
N ALA A 26 -13.81 -9.19 -10.53
CA ALA A 26 -13.03 -8.44 -11.50
C ALA A 26 -11.91 -7.63 -10.84
N TYR A 27 -12.17 -7.05 -9.65
CA TYR A 27 -11.13 -6.41 -8.83
C TYR A 27 -10.05 -7.41 -8.41
N ILE A 28 -10.46 -8.57 -7.88
CA ILE A 28 -9.53 -9.66 -7.52
C ILE A 28 -8.68 -10.10 -8.72
N ALA A 29 -9.28 -10.14 -9.90
CA ALA A 29 -8.59 -10.52 -11.14
C ALA A 29 -7.43 -9.57 -11.48
N LEU A 30 -7.52 -8.27 -11.18
CA LEU A 30 -6.42 -7.31 -11.39
C LEU A 30 -5.11 -7.78 -10.74
N PHE A 31 -5.19 -8.34 -9.54
CA PHE A 31 -4.02 -8.88 -8.85
C PHE A 31 -3.51 -10.16 -9.49
N PHE A 32 -4.37 -11.15 -9.67
CA PHE A 32 -3.97 -12.49 -10.10
C PHE A 32 -3.53 -12.55 -11.55
N ASP A 33 -4.07 -11.71 -12.42
CA ASP A 33 -3.76 -11.67 -13.85
C ASP A 33 -2.52 -10.81 -14.16
N GLY A 34 -2.17 -9.86 -13.27
CA GLY A 34 -1.07 -8.91 -13.50
C GLY A 34 0.09 -9.01 -12.51
N THR A 35 -0.17 -9.09 -11.22
CA THR A 35 0.82 -8.84 -10.16
C THR A 35 1.23 -10.09 -9.39
N TRP A 36 0.33 -11.05 -9.23
CA TRP A 36 0.54 -12.21 -8.39
C TRP A 36 1.83 -12.99 -8.70
N GLN A 37 2.17 -13.19 -9.98
CA GLN A 37 3.38 -13.92 -10.38
C GLN A 37 4.68 -13.23 -9.95
N ARG A 38 4.65 -11.94 -9.68
CA ARG A 38 5.78 -11.14 -9.20
C ARG A 38 5.77 -10.96 -7.69
N SER A 39 4.71 -11.41 -7.01
CA SER A 39 4.59 -11.39 -5.56
C SER A 39 5.16 -12.66 -4.92
N HIS A 40 5.47 -12.59 -3.64
CA HIS A 40 5.78 -13.77 -2.84
C HIS A 40 4.55 -14.15 -2.02
N THR A 41 4.05 -15.36 -2.25
CA THR A 41 2.85 -15.87 -1.60
C THR A 41 3.19 -16.76 -0.42
N PHE A 42 2.62 -16.49 0.74
CA PHE A 42 2.67 -17.34 1.93
C PHE A 42 1.28 -17.89 2.19
N ALA A 43 1.17 -19.21 2.36
CA ALA A 43 -0.11 -19.87 2.50
C ALA A 43 -0.06 -20.99 3.55
N ASP A 44 -1.16 -21.13 4.28
CA ASP A 44 -1.36 -22.22 5.24
C ASP A 44 -2.53 -23.08 4.83
N PHE A 45 -2.36 -24.38 5.00
CA PHE A 45 -3.33 -25.41 4.60
C PHE A 45 -3.71 -26.28 5.80
N GLU A 46 -4.99 -26.60 5.89
CA GLU A 46 -5.53 -27.58 6.83
C GLU A 46 -6.25 -28.68 6.05
N ASN A 47 -5.82 -29.94 6.21
CA ASN A 47 -6.40 -31.09 5.50
C ASN A 47 -6.52 -30.88 3.97
N GLY A 48 -5.56 -30.20 3.35
CA GLY A 48 -5.55 -29.88 1.92
C GLY A 48 -6.37 -28.65 1.51
N GLN A 49 -7.11 -28.04 2.45
CA GLN A 49 -7.81 -26.78 2.23
C GLN A 49 -6.89 -25.59 2.52
N LEU A 50 -6.88 -24.60 1.63
CA LEU A 50 -6.23 -23.31 1.89
C LEU A 50 -7.06 -22.54 2.92
N VAL A 51 -6.45 -22.17 4.05
CA VAL A 51 -7.14 -21.53 5.17
C VAL A 51 -6.62 -20.14 5.52
N SER A 52 -5.40 -19.82 5.15
CA SER A 52 -4.80 -18.51 5.37
C SER A 52 -3.76 -18.18 4.30
N ALA A 53 -3.64 -16.93 3.90
CA ALA A 53 -2.61 -16.45 2.99
C ALA A 53 -2.28 -14.99 3.21
N LEU A 54 -1.07 -14.60 2.79
CA LEU A 54 -0.64 -13.21 2.61
C LEU A 54 0.32 -13.12 1.42
N TYR A 55 0.52 -11.90 0.93
CA TYR A 55 1.41 -11.63 -0.20
C TYR A 55 2.44 -10.57 0.18
N LEU A 56 3.65 -10.69 -0.35
CA LEU A 56 4.67 -9.66 -0.26
C LEU A 56 4.96 -9.09 -1.65
N LEU A 57 4.88 -7.78 -1.79
CA LEU A 57 5.17 -7.04 -3.00
C LEU A 57 6.42 -6.17 -2.80
N ASP A 58 7.29 -6.11 -3.81
CA ASP A 58 8.49 -5.27 -3.75
C ASP A 58 8.14 -3.79 -3.66
N CYS A 59 8.83 -3.09 -2.74
CA CYS A 59 8.69 -1.67 -2.53
C CYS A 59 9.98 -1.06 -1.97
N PHE A 60 9.97 0.26 -1.79
CA PHE A 60 11.07 1.02 -1.22
C PHE A 60 10.57 1.99 -0.15
N VAL A 61 11.49 2.37 0.74
CA VAL A 61 11.39 3.58 1.56
C VAL A 61 12.57 4.47 1.20
N VAL A 62 12.31 5.72 0.86
CA VAL A 62 13.32 6.76 0.69
C VAL A 62 13.38 7.53 2.00
N LEU A 63 14.56 7.54 2.64
CA LEU A 63 14.81 8.16 3.94
C LEU A 63 16.11 8.97 3.88
N GLY A 64 16.02 10.29 4.04
CA GLY A 64 17.18 11.17 3.91
C GLY A 64 17.87 11.08 2.54
N GLY A 65 17.11 10.88 1.47
CA GLY A 65 17.62 10.68 0.11
C GLY A 65 18.20 9.29 -0.19
N LYS A 66 18.28 8.40 0.82
CA LYS A 66 18.74 7.02 0.64
C LYS A 66 17.56 6.08 0.46
N GLN A 67 17.64 5.20 -0.53
CA GLN A 67 16.62 4.19 -0.81
C GLN A 67 16.93 2.87 -0.10
N PHE A 68 15.93 2.35 0.60
CA PHE A 68 15.94 1.04 1.24
C PHE A 68 14.91 0.15 0.55
N SER A 69 15.32 -1.06 0.17
CA SER A 69 14.41 -2.05 -0.40
C SER A 69 13.68 -2.82 0.70
N GLY A 70 12.41 -3.09 0.48
CA GLY A 70 11.56 -3.83 1.40
C GLY A 70 10.42 -4.51 0.68
N TYR A 71 9.50 -5.03 1.48
CA TYR A 71 8.25 -5.61 1.01
C TYR A 71 7.05 -4.88 1.58
N TYR A 72 5.98 -4.81 0.80
CA TYR A 72 4.65 -4.46 1.28
C TYR A 72 3.85 -5.74 1.50
N LEU A 73 3.32 -5.91 2.70
CA LEU A 73 2.44 -7.02 3.06
C LEU A 73 1.03 -6.68 2.63
N TYR A 74 0.48 -7.51 1.76
CA TYR A 74 -0.79 -7.28 1.10
C TYR A 74 -1.78 -8.42 1.32
N ALA A 75 -3.07 -8.10 1.40
CA ALA A 75 -4.21 -9.01 1.44
C ALA A 75 -4.01 -10.20 2.40
N ALA A 76 -3.64 -9.89 3.67
CA ALA A 76 -3.50 -10.89 4.73
C ALA A 76 -4.87 -11.41 5.15
N ALA A 77 -5.19 -12.65 4.79
CA ALA A 77 -6.50 -13.26 4.95
C ALA A 77 -6.45 -14.59 5.69
N THR A 78 -7.46 -14.84 6.52
CA THR A 78 -7.72 -16.15 7.15
C THR A 78 -9.21 -16.42 7.11
N LEU A 79 -9.62 -17.61 6.67
CA LEU A 79 -11.01 -18.03 6.68
C LEU A 79 -11.63 -17.89 8.09
N PRO A 80 -12.89 -17.45 8.21
CA PRO A 80 -13.52 -17.17 9.50
C PRO A 80 -13.35 -18.27 10.55
N ASP A 81 -13.60 -19.52 10.18
CA ASP A 81 -13.55 -20.69 11.07
C ASP A 81 -12.13 -21.03 11.55
N PHE A 82 -11.10 -20.47 10.90
CA PHE A 82 -9.69 -20.71 11.21
C PHE A 82 -9.00 -19.50 11.87
N ARG A 83 -9.77 -18.44 12.16
CA ARG A 83 -9.27 -17.24 12.88
C ARG A 83 -8.97 -17.56 14.34
N LYS A 84 -8.13 -16.71 14.96
CA LYS A 84 -7.72 -16.82 16.39
C LYS A 84 -6.97 -18.11 16.75
N GLN A 85 -6.48 -18.86 15.76
CA GLN A 85 -5.71 -20.10 15.92
C GLN A 85 -4.21 -19.92 15.67
N GLY A 86 -3.72 -18.68 15.54
CA GLY A 86 -2.30 -18.38 15.31
C GLY A 86 -1.84 -18.53 13.84
N ARG A 87 -2.72 -18.88 12.92
CA ARG A 87 -2.36 -19.13 11.50
C ARG A 87 -1.68 -17.95 10.84
N MET A 88 -2.29 -16.78 10.86
CA MET A 88 -1.69 -15.55 10.31
C MET A 88 -0.42 -15.17 11.07
N ALA A 89 -0.34 -15.41 12.38
CA ALA A 89 0.88 -15.18 13.16
C ALA A 89 2.06 -15.99 12.62
N GLY A 90 1.84 -17.28 12.31
CA GLY A 90 2.86 -18.12 11.70
C GLY A 90 3.32 -17.61 10.33
N LEU A 91 2.37 -17.19 9.47
CA LEU A 91 2.71 -16.64 8.14
C LEU A 91 3.48 -15.31 8.25
N LEU A 92 3.15 -14.45 9.23
CA LEU A 92 3.89 -13.21 9.47
C LEU A 92 5.34 -13.47 9.88
N GLU A 93 5.60 -14.45 10.76
CA GLU A 93 6.97 -14.80 11.14
C GLU A 93 7.75 -15.43 9.97
N GLU A 94 7.11 -16.28 9.16
CA GLU A 94 7.73 -16.81 7.93
C GLU A 94 8.05 -15.68 6.94
N ALA A 95 7.15 -14.72 6.74
CA ALA A 95 7.36 -13.56 5.86
C ALA A 95 8.52 -12.69 6.34
N LYS A 96 8.65 -12.46 7.65
CA LYS A 96 9.78 -11.71 8.25
C LYS A 96 11.10 -12.43 8.04
N ALA A 97 11.13 -13.75 8.29
CA ALA A 97 12.32 -14.58 8.05
C ALA A 97 12.73 -14.56 6.58
N PHE A 98 11.77 -14.67 5.68
CA PHE A 98 12.01 -14.59 4.24
C PHE A 98 12.56 -13.21 3.84
N ALA A 99 11.97 -12.13 4.30
CA ALA A 99 12.46 -10.78 4.03
C ALA A 99 13.92 -10.59 4.46
N ALA A 100 14.28 -11.09 5.65
CA ALA A 100 15.65 -11.07 6.14
C ALA A 100 16.60 -11.89 5.25
N GLN A 101 16.20 -13.09 4.83
CA GLN A 101 16.99 -13.93 3.91
C GLN A 101 17.20 -13.27 2.55
N GLN A 102 16.22 -12.51 2.07
CA GLN A 102 16.30 -11.75 0.82
C GLN A 102 17.04 -10.41 0.98
N GLY A 103 17.60 -10.11 2.15
CA GLY A 103 18.29 -8.86 2.42
C GLY A 103 17.38 -7.62 2.38
N ARG A 104 16.08 -7.79 2.61
CA ARG A 104 15.13 -6.68 2.66
C ARG A 104 15.19 -5.98 4.01
N ALA A 105 15.22 -4.66 3.98
CA ALA A 105 15.43 -3.84 5.16
C ALA A 105 14.16 -3.74 6.05
N PHE A 106 12.98 -3.90 5.46
CA PHE A 106 11.71 -3.72 6.14
C PHE A 106 10.56 -4.49 5.48
N ILE A 107 9.46 -4.63 6.24
CA ILE A 107 8.12 -4.96 5.72
C ILE A 107 7.18 -3.82 6.12
N ALA A 108 6.43 -3.29 5.17
CA ALA A 108 5.42 -2.27 5.36
C ALA A 108 4.02 -2.84 5.17
N LEU A 109 3.01 -2.24 5.78
CA LEU A 109 1.60 -2.53 5.55
C LEU A 109 0.73 -1.31 5.92
N VAL A 110 -0.48 -1.28 5.42
CA VAL A 110 -1.56 -0.44 5.93
C VAL A 110 -2.59 -1.36 6.58
N PRO A 111 -2.94 -1.17 7.87
CA PRO A 111 -4.00 -1.96 8.50
C PRO A 111 -5.35 -1.64 7.84
N GLY A 112 -6.07 -2.65 7.37
CA GLY A 112 -7.41 -2.47 6.75
C GLY A 112 -8.45 -1.90 7.73
N GLU A 113 -8.21 -2.06 9.05
CA GLU A 113 -9.01 -1.46 10.12
C GLU A 113 -8.11 -0.94 11.23
N PRO A 114 -8.47 0.19 11.91
CA PRO A 114 -7.70 0.71 13.04
C PRO A 114 -7.48 -0.30 14.18
N SER A 115 -8.41 -1.22 14.37
CA SER A 115 -8.33 -2.30 15.37
C SER A 115 -7.16 -3.26 15.13
N LEU A 116 -6.70 -3.40 13.88
CA LEU A 116 -5.59 -4.25 13.50
C LEU A 116 -4.21 -3.65 13.85
N THR A 117 -4.12 -2.36 14.13
CA THR A 117 -2.85 -1.72 14.56
C THR A 117 -2.26 -2.44 15.77
N ALA A 118 -3.06 -2.63 16.84
CA ALA A 118 -2.63 -3.33 18.05
C ALA A 118 -2.30 -4.83 17.79
N TYR A 119 -2.88 -5.43 16.77
CA TYR A 119 -2.52 -6.78 16.35
C TYR A 119 -1.11 -6.82 15.75
N TYR A 120 -0.81 -5.95 14.78
CA TYR A 120 0.50 -5.91 14.12
C TYR A 120 1.63 -5.44 15.06
N GLU A 121 1.33 -4.60 16.06
CA GLU A 121 2.31 -4.20 17.08
C GLU A 121 2.89 -5.39 17.84
N LYS A 122 2.11 -6.45 18.08
CA LYS A 122 2.59 -7.70 18.71
C LYS A 122 3.68 -8.40 17.89
N PHE A 123 3.74 -8.14 16.59
CA PHE A 123 4.75 -8.68 15.67
C PHE A 123 5.90 -7.70 15.41
N GLY A 124 5.96 -6.60 16.17
CA GLY A 124 7.04 -5.63 16.10
C GLY A 124 6.87 -4.55 15.03
N PHE A 125 5.70 -4.49 14.37
CA PHE A 125 5.35 -3.36 13.52
C PHE A 125 5.09 -2.11 14.37
N PHE A 126 5.33 -0.95 13.81
CA PHE A 126 5.04 0.34 14.45
C PHE A 126 4.57 1.33 13.40
N THR A 127 3.72 2.26 13.79
CA THR A 127 3.26 3.34 12.90
C THR A 127 4.46 4.21 12.52
N ALA A 128 4.74 4.29 11.23
CA ALA A 128 5.85 5.06 10.66
C ALA A 128 5.44 5.89 9.45
N MET A 129 4.42 5.45 8.73
CA MET A 129 3.95 6.12 7.52
C MET A 129 2.75 7.01 7.84
N HIS A 130 2.74 8.19 7.23
CA HIS A 130 1.76 9.24 7.46
C HIS A 130 1.35 9.89 6.15
N ARG A 131 0.19 10.52 6.17
CA ARG A 131 -0.28 11.44 5.14
C ARG A 131 -0.82 12.71 5.79
N TYR A 132 -0.90 13.77 5.02
CA TYR A 132 -1.59 14.97 5.44
C TYR A 132 -2.96 15.01 4.78
N ALA A 133 -4.01 15.12 5.56
CA ALA A 133 -5.40 15.16 5.12
C ALA A 133 -5.98 16.54 5.31
N GLY A 134 -6.66 17.04 4.32
CA GLY A 134 -7.34 18.34 4.36
C GLY A 134 -8.55 18.37 3.45
N HIS A 135 -9.20 19.52 3.42
CA HIS A 135 -10.33 19.77 2.54
C HIS A 135 -10.04 20.98 1.67
N LEU A 136 -10.04 20.78 0.36
CA LEU A 136 -9.83 21.85 -0.61
C LEU A 136 -11.14 22.58 -0.83
N GLN A 137 -11.08 23.91 -0.76
CA GLN A 137 -12.22 24.79 -1.03
C GLN A 137 -12.16 25.27 -2.48
N GLY A 138 -13.14 24.88 -3.27
CA GLY A 138 -13.22 25.24 -4.69
C GLY A 138 -14.05 24.25 -5.49
N GLU A 139 -14.24 24.54 -6.74
CA GLU A 139 -14.83 23.63 -7.69
C GLU A 139 -13.73 23.03 -8.58
N LEU A 140 -13.91 21.79 -9.01
CA LEU A 140 -12.99 21.14 -9.92
C LEU A 140 -12.91 21.92 -11.23
N CYS A 141 -11.75 22.51 -11.53
CA CYS A 141 -11.55 23.20 -12.80
C CYS A 141 -11.41 22.17 -13.93
N THR A 142 -12.31 22.24 -14.86
CA THR A 142 -12.29 21.43 -16.09
C THR A 142 -11.83 22.27 -17.27
N PRO A 143 -11.16 21.66 -18.28
CA PRO A 143 -10.85 20.23 -18.36
C PRO A 143 -9.56 19.88 -17.63
N LEU A 144 -9.57 18.76 -16.90
CA LEU A 144 -8.35 18.12 -16.41
C LEU A 144 -7.58 17.48 -17.56
N SER A 145 -6.26 17.60 -17.56
CA SER A 145 -5.40 16.94 -18.55
C SER A 145 -4.95 15.58 -18.01
N PRO A 146 -5.45 14.47 -18.54
CA PRO A 146 -5.03 13.14 -18.08
C PRO A 146 -3.55 12.92 -18.36
N ILE A 147 -2.88 12.20 -17.45
CA ILE A 147 -1.48 11.80 -17.62
C ILE A 147 -1.36 10.27 -17.55
N THR A 148 -0.22 9.77 -18.02
CA THR A 148 0.04 8.33 -17.97
C THR A 148 0.40 7.88 -16.55
N PRO A 149 0.13 6.59 -16.17
CA PRO A 149 0.63 6.01 -14.94
C PRO A 149 2.13 6.18 -14.72
N GLN A 150 2.90 6.14 -15.82
CA GLN A 150 4.34 6.38 -15.80
C GLN A 150 4.70 7.81 -15.38
N ALA A 151 4.04 8.82 -15.93
CA ALA A 151 4.28 10.21 -15.57
C ALA A 151 3.91 10.47 -14.10
N TYR A 152 2.83 9.84 -13.61
CA TYR A 152 2.45 9.92 -12.21
C TYR A 152 3.51 9.28 -11.29
N TYR A 153 4.02 8.08 -11.65
CA TYR A 153 5.12 7.43 -10.92
C TYR A 153 6.36 8.33 -10.83
N GLU A 154 6.73 8.97 -11.93
CA GLU A 154 7.90 9.87 -11.98
C GLU A 154 7.72 11.07 -11.05
N ALA A 155 6.53 11.63 -10.98
CA ALA A 155 6.20 12.70 -10.03
C ALA A 155 6.31 12.21 -8.57
N ALA A 156 5.77 11.04 -8.25
CA ALA A 156 5.89 10.44 -6.91
C ALA A 156 7.35 10.12 -6.55
N ALA A 157 8.13 9.62 -7.52
CA ALA A 157 9.54 9.31 -7.32
C ALA A 157 10.41 10.57 -7.16
N ALA A 158 9.99 11.70 -7.71
CA ALA A 158 10.71 12.97 -7.64
C ALA A 158 10.43 13.79 -6.36
N LEU A 159 9.52 13.36 -5.48
CA LEU A 159 9.25 14.04 -4.22
C LEU A 159 10.53 14.20 -3.39
N SER A 160 10.66 15.33 -2.70
CA SER A 160 11.77 15.60 -1.78
C SER A 160 11.57 15.00 -0.40
N GLU A 161 10.33 14.65 -0.04
CA GLU A 161 9.95 14.12 1.25
C GLU A 161 10.46 12.69 1.45
N ASP A 162 10.76 12.34 2.70
CA ASP A 162 10.92 10.94 3.09
C ASP A 162 9.61 10.20 2.82
N ARG A 163 9.66 9.09 2.06
CA ARG A 163 8.45 8.48 1.52
C ARG A 163 8.54 6.99 1.30
N PHE A 164 7.40 6.35 1.32
CA PHE A 164 7.19 5.03 0.71
C PHE A 164 7.12 5.17 -0.83
N LEU A 165 7.69 4.22 -1.53
CA LEU A 165 7.67 4.19 -2.99
C LEU A 165 7.52 2.74 -3.47
N TRP A 166 6.52 2.51 -4.30
CA TRP A 166 6.36 1.24 -5.01
C TRP A 166 7.49 1.02 -6.03
N THR A 167 7.73 -0.24 -6.42
CA THR A 167 8.37 -0.47 -7.73
C THR A 167 7.45 0.05 -8.83
N ARG A 168 8.00 0.29 -10.02
CA ARG A 168 7.21 0.81 -11.15
C ARG A 168 6.03 -0.08 -11.50
N GLU A 169 6.23 -1.39 -11.48
CA GLU A 169 5.22 -2.39 -11.79
C GLU A 169 4.12 -2.45 -10.71
N ASN A 170 4.49 -2.40 -9.45
CA ASN A 170 3.52 -2.42 -8.35
C ASN A 170 2.79 -1.08 -8.22
N HIS A 171 3.42 0.03 -8.58
CA HIS A 171 2.76 1.33 -8.69
C HIS A 171 1.70 1.33 -9.80
N ALA A 172 2.02 0.76 -10.97
CA ALA A 172 1.05 0.61 -12.05
C ALA A 172 -0.16 -0.25 -11.63
N TYR A 173 0.09 -1.31 -10.85
CA TYR A 173 -0.97 -2.12 -10.25
C TYR A 173 -1.82 -1.30 -9.27
N ALA A 174 -1.21 -0.56 -8.35
CA ALA A 174 -1.95 0.27 -7.41
C ALA A 174 -2.83 1.32 -8.12
N LEU A 175 -2.32 1.94 -9.18
CA LEU A 175 -3.13 2.83 -10.02
C LEU A 175 -4.26 2.11 -10.75
N SER A 176 -4.07 0.86 -11.16
CA SER A 176 -5.15 0.08 -11.79
C SER A 176 -6.29 -0.25 -10.81
N CYS A 177 -5.96 -0.48 -9.53
CA CYS A 177 -6.97 -0.65 -8.48
C CYS A 177 -7.78 0.63 -8.27
N LEU A 178 -7.13 1.79 -8.24
CA LEU A 178 -7.80 3.09 -8.14
C LEU A 178 -8.64 3.39 -9.39
N ALA A 179 -8.11 3.09 -10.58
CA ALA A 179 -8.83 3.28 -11.84
C ALA A 179 -10.10 2.41 -11.92
N TYR A 180 -10.07 1.23 -11.32
CA TYR A 180 -11.27 0.37 -11.20
C TYR A 180 -12.40 1.10 -10.46
N ASN A 181 -12.06 1.93 -9.48
CA ASN A 181 -13.00 2.76 -8.72
C ASN A 181 -13.21 4.16 -9.33
N GLY A 182 -12.74 4.39 -10.56
CA GLY A 182 -12.92 5.65 -11.29
C GLY A 182 -11.90 6.73 -10.96
N CYS A 183 -10.91 6.47 -10.10
CA CYS A 183 -9.89 7.45 -9.74
C CYS A 183 -8.71 7.37 -10.72
N LEU A 184 -8.43 8.47 -11.44
CA LEU A 184 -7.45 8.55 -12.51
C LEU A 184 -6.42 9.65 -12.25
N PRO A 185 -5.20 9.53 -12.82
CA PRO A 185 -4.15 10.53 -12.69
C PRO A 185 -4.29 11.68 -13.71
N TYR A 186 -4.10 12.92 -13.22
CA TYR A 186 -4.16 14.13 -14.02
C TYR A 186 -3.01 15.07 -13.70
N ALA A 187 -2.67 15.94 -14.66
CA ALA A 187 -1.79 17.06 -14.42
C ALA A 187 -2.50 18.12 -13.57
N ALA A 188 -1.76 18.70 -12.62
CA ALA A 188 -2.12 19.89 -11.86
C ALA A 188 -1.15 21.03 -12.20
N GLU A 189 -1.50 22.27 -11.85
CA GLU A 189 -0.70 23.48 -12.18
C GLU A 189 0.78 23.34 -11.79
N ASN A 190 1.07 22.79 -10.60
CA ASN A 190 2.44 22.63 -10.07
C ASN A 190 2.72 21.18 -9.61
N GLY A 191 2.16 20.19 -10.31
CA GLY A 191 2.33 18.78 -9.97
C GLY A 191 1.33 17.85 -10.64
N VAL A 192 0.92 16.84 -9.93
CA VAL A 192 -0.05 15.83 -10.40
C VAL A 192 -1.04 15.47 -9.29
N LEU A 193 -2.18 14.92 -9.66
CA LEU A 193 -3.20 14.48 -8.72
C LEU A 193 -3.89 13.20 -9.18
N LEU A 194 -4.47 12.47 -8.22
CA LEU A 194 -5.40 11.37 -8.44
C LEU A 194 -6.79 11.82 -8.03
N THR A 195 -7.79 11.68 -8.89
CA THR A 195 -9.17 12.08 -8.59
C THR A 195 -10.19 11.24 -9.35
N ASP A 196 -11.36 11.07 -8.74
CA ASP A 196 -12.57 10.53 -9.35
C ASP A 196 -13.48 11.64 -9.91
N GLY A 197 -13.03 12.90 -9.87
CA GLY A 197 -13.79 14.08 -10.27
C GLY A 197 -14.65 14.68 -9.13
N LYS A 198 -14.74 14.04 -7.96
CA LYS A 198 -15.49 14.52 -6.78
C LYS A 198 -14.58 14.76 -5.59
N SER A 199 -13.58 13.92 -5.41
CA SER A 199 -12.57 14.02 -4.37
C SER A 199 -11.17 13.88 -4.97
N THR A 200 -10.17 14.39 -4.27
CA THR A 200 -8.76 14.22 -4.64
C THR A 200 -8.12 13.18 -3.74
N GLU A 201 -7.95 11.97 -4.25
CA GLU A 201 -7.34 10.87 -3.50
C GLU A 201 -5.89 11.18 -3.12
N GLU A 202 -5.13 11.80 -4.02
CA GLU A 202 -3.76 12.21 -3.73
C GLU A 202 -3.37 13.45 -4.55
N LEU A 203 -2.69 14.41 -3.90
CA LEU A 203 -2.13 15.60 -4.51
C LEU A 203 -0.62 15.64 -4.31
N LEU A 204 0.14 15.48 -5.38
CA LEU A 204 1.60 15.60 -5.43
C LEU A 204 1.98 16.93 -6.12
N ALA A 205 1.81 18.04 -5.40
CA ALA A 205 2.08 19.37 -5.93
C ALA A 205 2.93 20.22 -4.98
N GLN A 206 3.58 21.27 -5.49
CA GLN A 206 4.37 22.20 -4.68
C GLN A 206 3.47 23.17 -3.89
N THR A 207 2.35 23.55 -4.47
CA THR A 207 1.37 24.46 -3.89
C THR A 207 -0.04 23.89 -4.06
N LEU A 208 -0.97 24.31 -3.21
CA LEU A 208 -2.38 23.95 -3.40
C LEU A 208 -2.89 24.54 -4.72
N PRO A 209 -3.50 23.75 -5.59
CA PRO A 209 -4.15 24.25 -6.79
C PRO A 209 -5.38 25.07 -6.39
N GLN A 210 -5.67 26.12 -7.15
CA GLN A 210 -6.79 27.03 -6.84
C GLN A 210 -8.17 26.46 -7.21
N CYS A 211 -8.21 25.33 -7.87
CA CYS A 211 -9.41 24.84 -8.53
C CYS A 211 -9.77 23.38 -8.18
N PHE A 212 -9.63 22.99 -6.95
CA PHE A 212 -10.08 21.67 -6.49
C PHE A 212 -10.91 21.79 -5.22
N GLY A 213 -11.99 21.02 -5.16
CA GLY A 213 -12.82 20.87 -3.96
C GLY A 213 -12.76 19.44 -3.41
N GLY A 214 -13.24 19.29 -2.17
CA GLY A 214 -13.37 17.99 -1.53
C GLY A 214 -12.17 17.55 -0.69
N SER A 215 -12.25 16.35 -0.15
CA SER A 215 -11.17 15.75 0.64
C SER A 215 -9.93 15.51 -0.21
N CYS A 216 -8.76 15.73 0.39
CA CYS A 216 -7.48 15.61 -0.28
C CYS A 216 -6.41 15.05 0.66
N PHE A 217 -5.54 14.18 0.13
CA PHE A 217 -4.35 13.70 0.83
C PHE A 217 -3.08 14.17 0.12
N ALA A 218 -2.03 14.46 0.91
CA ALA A 218 -0.80 15.04 0.38
C ALA A 218 0.45 14.61 1.17
N PRO A 219 1.66 14.74 0.56
CA PRO A 219 2.94 14.42 1.21
C PRO A 219 3.40 15.47 2.23
N ARG A 220 2.82 16.65 2.21
CA ARG A 220 3.26 17.81 3.01
C ARG A 220 2.11 18.55 3.67
N ALA A 221 2.43 19.28 4.73
CA ALA A 221 1.48 20.14 5.40
C ALA A 221 1.19 21.37 4.53
N TYR A 222 -0.02 21.47 4.01
CA TYR A 222 -0.60 22.71 3.52
C TYR A 222 -1.40 23.38 4.66
N PRO A 223 -1.78 24.65 4.53
CA PRO A 223 -2.71 25.28 5.47
C PRO A 223 -3.96 24.41 5.65
N ASP A 224 -4.40 24.22 6.88
CA ASP A 224 -5.58 23.43 7.27
C ASP A 224 -5.49 21.90 6.99
N PHE A 225 -4.30 21.38 6.63
CA PHE A 225 -4.09 19.94 6.53
C PHE A 225 -3.54 19.36 7.84
N GLU A 226 -4.13 18.27 8.29
CA GLU A 226 -3.73 17.56 9.50
C GLU A 226 -2.91 16.31 9.16
N LYS A 227 -1.83 16.09 9.92
CA LYS A 227 -1.03 14.88 9.83
C LYS A 227 -1.80 13.70 10.42
N GLN A 228 -1.99 12.66 9.64
CA GLN A 228 -2.66 11.44 10.04
C GLN A 228 -1.72 10.23 9.97
N PRO A 229 -1.76 9.33 10.97
CA PRO A 229 -1.12 8.02 10.86
C PRO A 229 -1.80 7.24 9.73
N PHE A 230 -1.00 6.49 8.96
CA PHE A 230 -1.55 5.75 7.83
C PHE A 230 -1.05 4.31 7.78
N GLY A 231 0.26 4.08 7.79
CA GLY A 231 0.79 2.74 7.67
C GLY A 231 1.85 2.39 8.70
N MET A 232 2.15 1.11 8.78
CA MET A 232 3.07 0.52 9.75
C MET A 232 4.28 -0.11 9.05
N ILE A 233 5.41 -0.13 9.75
CA ILE A 233 6.65 -0.77 9.28
C ILE A 233 7.18 -1.71 10.35
N PHE A 234 7.67 -2.87 9.94
CA PHE A 234 8.60 -3.71 10.68
C PHE A 234 10.00 -3.54 10.09
N ALA A 235 10.99 -3.27 10.92
CA ALA A 235 12.41 -3.25 10.54
C ALA A 235 13.21 -4.04 11.60
N ALA A 236 14.01 -5.01 11.15
CA ALA A 236 14.84 -5.83 12.02
C ALA A 236 16.09 -5.09 12.50
N ASP A 237 16.67 -4.22 11.64
CA ASP A 237 17.84 -3.40 12.00
C ASP A 237 17.44 -2.31 13.00
N PRO A 238 18.04 -2.26 14.21
CA PRO A 238 17.72 -1.26 15.22
C PRO A 238 18.01 0.17 14.79
N ALA A 239 19.06 0.41 13.99
CA ALA A 239 19.43 1.75 13.52
C ALA A 239 18.40 2.27 12.50
N LEU A 240 18.00 1.43 11.54
CA LEU A 240 16.94 1.77 10.60
C LEU A 240 15.61 1.97 11.32
N LYS A 241 15.26 1.08 12.27
CA LYS A 241 14.04 1.21 13.08
C LYS A 241 13.99 2.55 13.82
N GLN A 242 15.11 2.95 14.42
CA GLN A 242 15.21 4.24 15.12
C GLN A 242 15.06 5.42 14.16
N ALA A 243 15.72 5.37 13.01
CA ALA A 243 15.63 6.41 11.98
C ALA A 243 14.19 6.57 11.44
N LEU A 244 13.49 5.46 11.16
CA LEU A 244 12.10 5.46 10.72
C LEU A 244 11.14 6.05 11.77
N LYS A 245 11.38 5.80 13.06
CA LYS A 245 10.57 6.37 14.17
C LYS A 245 10.75 7.88 14.34
N GLN A 246 11.90 8.42 13.94
CA GLN A 246 12.22 9.84 14.10
C GLN A 246 11.77 10.71 12.91
N LYS A 247 11.30 10.11 11.84
CA LYS A 247 10.95 10.78 10.59
C LYS A 247 9.47 10.62 10.25
N THR A 248 8.99 11.49 9.40
CA THR A 248 7.67 11.36 8.78
C THR A 248 7.86 10.75 7.41
N ILE A 249 7.46 9.51 7.24
CA ILE A 249 7.46 8.83 5.95
C ILE A 249 6.09 9.06 5.32
N TYR A 250 6.06 9.71 4.18
CA TYR A 250 4.81 9.88 3.44
C TYR A 250 4.39 8.58 2.76
N MET A 251 3.13 8.24 2.88
CA MET A 251 2.47 7.21 2.10
C MET A 251 0.98 7.54 1.97
N ASN A 252 0.43 7.42 0.78
CA ASN A 252 -1.01 7.49 0.56
C ASN A 252 -1.50 6.42 -0.39
N LEU A 253 -0.78 6.15 -1.48
CA LEU A 253 -1.14 5.11 -2.44
C LEU A 253 -0.91 3.73 -1.83
N ALA A 254 -1.90 3.23 -1.09
CA ALA A 254 -1.93 1.90 -0.51
C ALA A 254 -2.71 0.92 -1.39
N LEU A 255 -2.59 -0.36 -1.08
CA LEU A 255 -3.43 -1.44 -1.58
C LEU A 255 -4.28 -1.90 -0.40
N ASP A 256 -5.52 -1.48 -0.37
CA ASP A 256 -6.50 -1.78 0.67
C ASP A 256 -7.38 -2.95 0.27
#